data_41561a810413179e2ded4cce2ec93d5c
#
_entry.id   41561a810413179e2ded4cce2ec93d5c
#
_cell.length_a   1.000
_cell.length_b   1.000
_cell.length_c   1.000
_cell.angle_alpha   90.00
_cell.angle_beta   90.00
_cell.angle_gamma   90.00
#
_symmetry.space_group_name_H-M   'P 1'
#
loop_
_entity.id
_entity.type
_entity.pdbx_description
1 polymer ?
#
loop_
_entity_poly.entity_id
_entity_poly.type
_entity_poly.pdbx_seq_one_letter_code
_entity_poly.pdbx_strand_id
1 'polypeptide(L)'
;MNYKNTIRGIFKDRPNRFIAHVQIGDQLETVHVKNTGRCRELLVPEAEVILEKSDNPARKTKYDLISVNKEGRWINMDSQAPNKAAEEWVAAGNLFPEKVTVRREKTYGNSRFDLYVESGKRKAFIEVKGVTLEENNIVRFPDAPTERGIKHLCELMHAAADGYEAYLLLVIQMKDVRYFEPNRETHPEFGETLKAAADAGVHILAYDCAVTEDSIKICDPVPVRL
;
A
#
# COMPACT_ATOMS: atom_id res chain seq x y z
N MET A 1 2.63 -5.86 10.60
CA MET A 1 2.79 -7.05 9.75
C MET A 1 4.26 -7.45 9.72
N ASN A 2 4.57 -8.75 9.86
CA ASN A 2 5.95 -9.24 9.86
C ASN A 2 6.16 -10.22 8.71
N TYR A 3 7.36 -10.20 8.16
CA TYR A 3 7.90 -11.17 7.19
C TYR A 3 8.73 -12.22 7.91
N LYS A 4 8.93 -13.36 7.27
CA LYS A 4 9.75 -14.44 7.82
C LYS A 4 10.95 -14.70 6.91
N ASN A 5 12.06 -15.15 7.49
CA ASN A 5 13.22 -15.59 6.72
C ASN A 5 13.71 -14.55 5.69
N THR A 6 13.86 -13.30 6.13
CA THR A 6 14.33 -12.21 5.26
C THR A 6 15.85 -12.24 5.05
N ILE A 7 16.29 -11.79 3.89
CA ILE A 7 17.70 -11.69 3.52
C ILE A 7 17.93 -10.43 2.69
N ARG A 8 19.08 -9.81 2.82
CA ARG A 8 19.52 -8.70 1.97
C ARG A 8 20.08 -9.19 0.64
N GLY A 9 19.89 -8.39 -0.39
CA GLY A 9 20.49 -8.59 -1.71
C GLY A 9 20.72 -7.26 -2.42
N ILE A 10 21.36 -7.32 -3.58
CA ILE A 10 21.61 -6.17 -4.45
C ILE A 10 20.82 -6.36 -5.73
N PHE A 11 19.92 -5.43 -6.01
CA PHE A 11 19.11 -5.44 -7.22
C PHE A 11 19.99 -5.21 -8.46
N LYS A 12 19.80 -6.02 -9.49
CA LYS A 12 20.54 -5.88 -10.76
C LYS A 12 19.66 -5.37 -11.88
N ASP A 13 18.57 -6.07 -12.18
CA ASP A 13 17.61 -5.66 -13.20
C ASP A 13 16.21 -6.25 -12.99
N ARG A 14 15.25 -5.78 -13.77
CA ARG A 14 13.85 -6.23 -13.74
C ARG A 14 13.39 -6.53 -15.17
N PRO A 15 13.55 -7.77 -15.68
CA PRO A 15 13.21 -8.15 -17.05
C PRO A 15 11.73 -7.95 -17.39
N ASN A 16 10.84 -8.12 -16.40
CA ASN A 16 9.41 -7.90 -16.52
C ASN A 16 8.79 -7.53 -15.17
N ARG A 17 7.47 -7.24 -15.16
CA ARG A 17 6.78 -6.78 -13.93
C ARG A 17 6.75 -7.77 -12.76
N PHE A 18 7.05 -9.04 -13.00
CA PHE A 18 6.94 -10.11 -12.00
C PHE A 18 8.29 -10.66 -11.52
N ILE A 19 9.36 -10.40 -12.26
CA ILE A 19 10.68 -11.00 -12.06
C ILE A 19 11.73 -9.90 -11.93
N ALA A 20 12.64 -10.09 -10.98
CA ALA A 20 13.87 -9.33 -10.86
C ALA A 20 15.07 -10.28 -10.70
N HIS A 21 16.27 -9.80 -11.04
CA HIS A 21 17.51 -10.45 -10.72
C HIS A 21 18.19 -9.72 -9.56
N VAL A 22 18.57 -10.48 -8.54
CA VAL A 22 19.16 -9.96 -7.30
C VAL A 22 20.39 -10.77 -6.94
N GLN A 23 21.48 -10.10 -6.67
CA GLN A 23 22.70 -10.69 -6.17
C GLN A 23 22.59 -10.95 -4.68
N ILE A 24 22.75 -12.21 -4.25
CA ILE A 24 22.76 -12.65 -2.85
C ILE A 24 24.11 -13.34 -2.60
N GLY A 25 25.02 -12.69 -1.87
CA GLY A 25 26.41 -13.14 -1.79
C GLY A 25 27.03 -13.25 -3.21
N ASP A 26 27.56 -14.42 -3.55
CA ASP A 26 28.18 -14.66 -4.87
C ASP A 26 27.18 -15.20 -5.92
N GLN A 27 25.90 -15.31 -5.60
CA GLN A 27 24.89 -15.92 -6.49
C GLN A 27 23.91 -14.88 -7.02
N LEU A 28 23.65 -14.94 -8.33
CA LEU A 28 22.57 -14.18 -8.96
C LEU A 28 21.29 -15.03 -8.93
N GLU A 29 20.29 -14.56 -8.17
CA GLU A 29 19.00 -15.25 -8.00
C GLU A 29 17.90 -14.56 -8.80
N THR A 30 17.01 -15.37 -9.37
CA THR A 30 15.77 -14.89 -9.97
C THR A 30 14.70 -14.85 -8.90
N VAL A 31 14.15 -13.66 -8.61
CA VAL A 31 13.20 -13.41 -7.55
C VAL A 31 11.87 -12.91 -8.09
N HIS A 32 10.80 -13.18 -7.36
CA HIS A 32 9.48 -12.67 -7.70
C HIS A 32 9.28 -11.26 -7.12
N VAL A 33 8.68 -10.37 -7.92
CA VAL A 33 8.29 -9.01 -7.49
C VAL A 33 6.78 -9.00 -7.25
N LYS A 34 6.38 -8.87 -5.97
CA LYS A 34 4.96 -8.81 -5.58
C LYS A 34 4.26 -7.48 -5.90
N ASN A 35 4.84 -6.66 -6.74
CA ASN A 35 4.31 -5.37 -7.15
C ASN A 35 4.25 -5.28 -8.67
N THR A 36 3.05 -5.10 -9.23
CA THR A 36 2.86 -4.95 -10.67
C THR A 36 3.08 -3.52 -11.17
N GLY A 37 3.23 -2.54 -10.26
CA GLY A 37 3.59 -1.16 -10.56
C GLY A 37 4.96 -1.07 -11.23
N ARG A 38 5.24 0.07 -11.83
CA ARG A 38 6.50 0.28 -12.57
C ARG A 38 7.69 0.33 -11.61
N CYS A 39 7.58 1.07 -10.51
CA CYS A 39 8.59 1.23 -9.46
C CYS A 39 10.01 1.49 -10.01
N ARG A 40 10.12 2.22 -11.13
CA ARG A 40 11.43 2.47 -11.80
C ARG A 40 12.32 3.39 -10.96
N GLU A 41 11.71 4.28 -10.21
CA GLU A 41 12.35 5.22 -9.29
C GLU A 41 12.90 4.54 -8.03
N LEU A 42 12.47 3.31 -7.78
CA LEU A 42 12.89 2.49 -6.63
C LEU A 42 13.89 1.41 -7.05
N LEU A 43 13.53 0.65 -8.09
CA LEU A 43 14.31 -0.49 -8.57
C LEU A 43 15.38 -0.02 -9.55
N VAL A 44 16.38 0.70 -9.03
CA VAL A 44 17.56 1.12 -9.78
C VAL A 44 18.70 0.11 -9.60
N PRO A 45 19.52 -0.17 -10.64
CA PRO A 45 20.66 -1.08 -10.50
C PRO A 45 21.53 -0.72 -9.29
N GLU A 46 22.02 -1.74 -8.58
CA GLU A 46 22.81 -1.66 -7.35
C GLU A 46 22.06 -1.18 -6.10
N ALA A 47 20.74 -0.97 -6.15
CA ALA A 47 19.95 -0.71 -4.95
C ALA A 47 19.97 -1.93 -4.00
N GLU A 48 20.13 -1.65 -2.71
CA GLU A 48 19.94 -2.65 -1.64
C GLU A 48 18.48 -3.05 -1.56
N VAL A 49 18.19 -4.34 -1.46
CA VAL A 49 16.83 -4.87 -1.35
C VAL A 49 16.71 -5.90 -0.24
N ILE A 50 15.51 -6.05 0.28
CA ILE A 50 15.13 -7.15 1.18
C ILE A 50 14.28 -8.14 0.43
N LEU A 51 14.59 -9.40 0.61
CA LEU A 51 13.90 -10.54 0.04
C LEU A 51 13.31 -11.39 1.17
N GLU A 52 12.09 -11.90 0.99
CA GLU A 52 11.51 -12.93 1.84
C GLU A 52 11.67 -14.29 1.17
N LYS A 53 12.27 -15.26 1.86
CA LYS A 53 12.36 -16.63 1.38
C LYS A 53 11.02 -17.33 1.54
N SER A 54 10.52 -17.90 0.44
CA SER A 54 9.28 -18.67 0.45
C SER A 54 9.47 -20.03 1.13
N ASP A 55 8.52 -20.41 1.98
CA ASP A 55 8.47 -21.74 2.60
C ASP A 55 7.93 -22.82 1.64
N ASN A 56 7.42 -22.44 0.46
CA ASN A 56 6.89 -23.37 -0.53
C ASN A 56 7.99 -23.86 -1.49
N PRO A 57 8.47 -25.11 -1.37
CA PRO A 57 9.55 -25.63 -2.21
C PRO A 57 9.15 -25.85 -3.68
N ALA A 58 7.85 -25.89 -3.99
CA ALA A 58 7.36 -26.10 -5.35
C ALA A 58 7.35 -24.80 -6.19
N ARG A 59 7.68 -23.63 -5.60
CA ARG A 59 7.75 -22.36 -6.33
C ARG A 59 8.96 -22.32 -7.26
N LYS A 60 8.76 -21.74 -8.45
CA LYS A 60 9.84 -21.47 -9.41
C LYS A 60 10.85 -20.45 -8.91
N THR A 61 10.38 -19.45 -8.12
CA THR A 61 11.20 -18.43 -7.47
C THR A 61 11.26 -18.68 -5.97
N LYS A 62 12.46 -18.76 -5.43
CA LYS A 62 12.68 -19.01 -3.99
C LYS A 62 12.35 -17.81 -3.12
N TYR A 63 12.43 -16.60 -3.68
CA TYR A 63 12.37 -15.34 -2.95
C TYR A 63 11.33 -14.42 -3.55
N ASP A 64 10.72 -13.60 -2.67
CA ASP A 64 9.89 -12.45 -2.99
C ASP A 64 10.65 -11.17 -2.63
N LEU A 65 10.74 -10.21 -3.55
CA LEU A 65 11.28 -8.88 -3.27
C LEU A 65 10.22 -8.08 -2.52
N ILE A 66 10.54 -7.66 -1.29
CA ILE A 66 9.58 -7.02 -0.38
C ILE A 66 9.89 -5.56 -0.07
N SER A 67 11.18 -5.17 -0.04
CA SER A 67 11.57 -3.79 0.25
C SER A 67 12.82 -3.39 -0.53
N VAL A 68 12.98 -2.10 -0.74
CA VAL A 68 14.15 -1.48 -1.40
C VAL A 68 14.65 -0.31 -0.57
N ASN A 69 15.96 -0.14 -0.51
CA ASN A 69 16.60 1.02 0.10
C ASN A 69 16.73 2.13 -0.94
N LYS A 70 16.10 3.27 -0.68
CA LYS A 70 16.27 4.50 -1.46
C LYS A 70 16.91 5.55 -0.56
N GLU A 71 18.19 5.84 -0.79
CA GLU A 71 18.93 6.89 -0.08
C GLU A 71 18.91 6.72 1.46
N GLY A 72 19.05 5.49 1.94
CA GLY A 72 19.05 5.18 3.38
C GLY A 72 17.67 4.96 4.00
N ARG A 73 16.60 5.12 3.24
CA ARG A 73 15.21 4.87 3.66
C ARG A 73 14.69 3.57 3.07
N TRP A 74 14.20 2.69 3.92
CA TRP A 74 13.53 1.47 3.47
C TRP A 74 12.10 1.79 3.01
N ILE A 75 11.78 1.35 1.79
CA ILE A 75 10.46 1.44 1.19
C ILE A 75 9.96 0.01 0.97
N ASN A 76 8.87 -0.35 1.63
CA ASN A 76 8.22 -1.62 1.36
C ASN A 76 7.49 -1.53 0.03
N MET A 77 7.64 -2.52 -0.83
CA MET A 77 7.00 -2.54 -2.14
C MET A 77 6.11 -3.77 -2.37
N ASP A 78 5.86 -4.58 -1.34
CA ASP A 78 4.87 -5.66 -1.40
C ASP A 78 3.46 -5.07 -1.49
N SER A 79 2.79 -5.25 -2.63
CA SER A 79 1.44 -4.72 -2.88
C SER A 79 0.35 -5.36 -2.01
N GLN A 80 0.64 -6.45 -1.31
CA GLN A 80 -0.29 -7.10 -0.38
C GLN A 80 -0.11 -6.62 1.06
N ALA A 81 1.04 -6.03 1.38
CA ALA A 81 1.36 -5.57 2.72
C ALA A 81 0.41 -4.49 3.26
N PRO A 82 -0.02 -3.48 2.45
CA PRO A 82 -0.92 -2.43 2.91
C PRO A 82 -2.21 -2.95 3.52
N ASN A 83 -2.87 -3.92 2.88
CA ASN A 83 -4.15 -4.46 3.35
C ASN A 83 -3.99 -5.19 4.68
N LYS A 84 -2.91 -5.95 4.85
CA LYS A 84 -2.63 -6.67 6.09
C LYS A 84 -2.22 -5.71 7.22
N ALA A 85 -1.38 -4.72 6.92
CA ALA A 85 -0.98 -3.70 7.89
C ALA A 85 -2.19 -2.85 8.34
N ALA A 86 -3.09 -2.49 7.41
CA ALA A 86 -4.33 -1.77 7.69
C ALA A 86 -5.27 -2.59 8.59
N GLU A 87 -5.47 -3.88 8.29
CA GLU A 87 -6.27 -4.78 9.11
C GLU A 87 -5.76 -4.84 10.55
N GLU A 88 -4.45 -5.09 10.75
CA GLU A 88 -3.81 -5.12 12.06
C GLU A 88 -3.95 -3.79 12.81
N TRP A 89 -3.78 -2.66 12.10
CA TRP A 89 -3.85 -1.31 12.65
C TRP A 89 -5.28 -0.95 13.10
N VAL A 90 -6.29 -1.27 12.28
CA VAL A 90 -7.71 -1.06 12.61
C VAL A 90 -8.14 -1.99 13.76
N ALA A 91 -7.75 -3.26 13.72
CA ALA A 91 -8.07 -4.23 14.77
C ALA A 91 -7.45 -3.85 16.14
N ALA A 92 -6.33 -3.13 16.14
CA ALA A 92 -5.71 -2.59 17.34
C ALA A 92 -6.45 -1.36 17.93
N GLY A 93 -7.55 -0.90 17.32
CA GLY A 93 -8.38 0.20 17.83
C GLY A 93 -7.91 1.61 17.45
N ASN A 94 -6.96 1.74 16.51
CA ASN A 94 -6.40 3.05 16.17
C ASN A 94 -7.38 4.00 15.45
N LEU A 95 -8.36 3.46 14.75
CA LEU A 95 -9.36 4.26 14.03
C LEU A 95 -10.70 4.35 14.78
N PHE A 96 -11.01 3.34 15.60
CA PHE A 96 -12.25 3.25 16.35
C PHE A 96 -11.92 3.01 17.84
N PRO A 97 -12.43 3.85 18.76
CA PRO A 97 -12.08 3.74 20.18
C PRO A 97 -12.75 2.55 20.89
N GLU A 98 -13.84 2.03 20.34
CA GLU A 98 -14.55 0.86 20.88
C GLU A 98 -14.01 -0.43 20.28
N LYS A 99 -14.38 -1.56 20.88
CA LYS A 99 -14.04 -2.89 20.34
C LYS A 99 -14.51 -3.01 18.89
N VAL A 100 -13.60 -3.41 18.02
CA VAL A 100 -13.85 -3.57 16.59
C VAL A 100 -13.97 -5.03 16.19
N THR A 101 -14.84 -5.28 15.21
CA THR A 101 -14.86 -6.51 14.42
C THR A 101 -14.49 -6.14 12.99
N VAL A 102 -13.37 -6.67 12.49
CA VAL A 102 -12.89 -6.41 11.14
C VAL A 102 -13.18 -7.63 10.26
N ARG A 103 -13.73 -7.40 9.06
CA ARG A 103 -13.93 -8.42 8.03
C ARG A 103 -13.29 -7.95 6.74
N ARG A 104 -12.49 -8.80 6.15
CA ARG A 104 -11.83 -8.52 4.85
C ARG A 104 -12.78 -8.75 3.68
N GLU A 105 -12.52 -8.02 2.59
CA GLU A 105 -13.10 -8.29 1.28
C GLU A 105 -14.65 -8.35 1.28
N LYS A 106 -15.28 -7.38 1.95
CA LYS A 106 -16.73 -7.28 2.01
C LYS A 106 -17.31 -6.63 0.76
N THR A 107 -18.24 -7.31 0.12
CA THR A 107 -18.97 -6.77 -1.05
C THR A 107 -19.96 -5.68 -0.60
N TYR A 108 -19.97 -4.58 -1.34
CA TYR A 108 -20.96 -3.51 -1.32
C TYR A 108 -21.21 -3.06 -2.76
N GLY A 109 -22.47 -3.02 -3.19
CA GLY A 109 -22.83 -2.71 -4.57
C GLY A 109 -22.06 -3.57 -5.57
N ASN A 110 -21.38 -2.91 -6.50
CA ASN A 110 -20.55 -3.55 -7.54
C ASN A 110 -19.06 -3.61 -7.19
N SER A 111 -18.70 -3.33 -5.93
CA SER A 111 -17.32 -3.35 -5.45
C SER A 111 -17.15 -4.27 -4.26
N ARG A 112 -15.91 -4.66 -4.02
CA ARG A 112 -15.50 -5.43 -2.86
C ARG A 112 -14.42 -4.63 -2.15
N PHE A 113 -14.79 -4.01 -1.03
CA PHE A 113 -13.86 -3.20 -0.23
C PHE A 113 -12.92 -4.07 0.59
N ASP A 114 -11.73 -3.56 0.81
CA ASP A 114 -10.66 -4.28 1.49
C ASP A 114 -11.02 -4.65 2.92
N LEU A 115 -11.63 -3.70 3.68
CA LEU A 115 -12.07 -3.94 5.05
C LEU A 115 -13.50 -3.43 5.27
N TYR A 116 -14.25 -4.18 6.06
CA TYR A 116 -15.50 -3.78 6.67
C TYR A 116 -15.37 -3.86 8.19
N VAL A 117 -15.79 -2.82 8.88
CA VAL A 117 -15.60 -2.67 10.33
C VAL A 117 -16.94 -2.43 11.02
N GLU A 118 -17.16 -3.17 12.11
CA GLU A 118 -18.24 -2.92 13.05
C GLU A 118 -17.64 -2.54 14.41
N SER A 119 -18.07 -1.38 14.96
CA SER A 119 -17.62 -0.85 16.25
C SER A 119 -18.81 -0.20 16.96
N GLY A 120 -19.37 -0.89 17.94
CA GLY A 120 -20.63 -0.47 18.56
C GLY A 120 -21.78 -0.38 17.55
N LYS A 121 -22.34 0.82 17.37
CA LYS A 121 -23.36 1.10 16.34
C LYS A 121 -22.78 1.56 15.00
N ARG A 122 -21.46 1.83 14.95
CA ARG A 122 -20.79 2.31 13.75
C ARG A 122 -20.52 1.15 12.80
N LYS A 123 -20.70 1.40 11.52
CA LYS A 123 -20.38 0.46 10.44
C LYS A 123 -19.60 1.22 9.37
N ALA A 124 -18.45 0.71 9.00
CA ALA A 124 -17.56 1.39 8.10
C ALA A 124 -17.06 0.49 6.98
N PHE A 125 -16.88 1.07 5.78
CA PHE A 125 -16.11 0.51 4.69
C PHE A 125 -14.80 1.24 4.54
N ILE A 126 -13.72 0.49 4.34
CA ILE A 126 -12.37 1.03 4.16
C ILE A 126 -11.79 0.43 2.89
N GLU A 127 -11.44 1.28 1.94
CA GLU A 127 -10.60 0.94 0.79
C GLU A 127 -9.17 1.31 1.11
N VAL A 128 -8.25 0.38 0.93
CA VAL A 128 -6.82 0.56 1.23
C VAL A 128 -6.03 0.75 -0.06
N LYS A 129 -5.15 1.72 -0.08
CA LYS A 129 -4.21 1.95 -1.20
C LYS A 129 -2.79 2.02 -0.67
N GLY A 130 -1.92 1.13 -1.15
CA GLY A 130 -0.48 1.24 -0.92
C GLY A 130 0.11 2.39 -1.75
N VAL A 131 0.96 3.19 -1.14
CA VAL A 131 1.63 4.33 -1.78
C VAL A 131 3.13 4.17 -1.66
N THR A 132 3.81 4.07 -2.80
CA THR A 132 5.27 3.91 -2.90
C THR A 132 5.92 4.98 -3.77
N LEU A 133 5.14 5.68 -4.61
CA LEU A 133 5.66 6.76 -5.46
C LEU A 133 6.00 7.97 -4.60
N GLU A 134 7.30 8.25 -4.49
CA GLU A 134 7.83 9.36 -3.70
C GLU A 134 8.87 10.15 -4.50
N GLU A 135 8.75 11.46 -4.44
CA GLU A 135 9.71 12.41 -4.97
C GLU A 135 9.81 13.62 -4.04
N ASN A 136 11.03 13.97 -3.60
CA ASN A 136 11.30 15.09 -2.69
C ASN A 136 10.50 15.04 -1.37
N ASN A 137 10.31 13.85 -0.82
CA ASN A 137 9.48 13.57 0.36
C ASN A 137 7.98 13.88 0.18
N ILE A 138 7.52 14.03 -1.04
CA ILE A 138 6.10 14.14 -1.40
C ILE A 138 5.67 12.80 -1.99
N VAL A 139 4.59 12.25 -1.46
CA VAL A 139 4.05 10.98 -1.95
C VAL A 139 2.81 11.19 -2.78
N ARG A 140 2.70 10.41 -3.88
CA ARG A 140 1.62 10.53 -4.85
C ARG A 140 0.98 9.18 -5.15
N PHE A 141 -0.30 9.25 -5.49
CA PHE A 141 -1.06 8.12 -6.02
C PHE A 141 -2.08 8.64 -7.05
N PRO A 142 -2.34 7.91 -8.15
CA PRO A 142 -1.75 6.63 -8.53
C PRO A 142 -0.39 6.78 -9.24
N ASP A 143 0.38 5.67 -9.34
CA ASP A 143 1.61 5.56 -10.13
C ASP A 143 1.35 5.30 -11.63
N ALA A 144 0.13 4.88 -11.96
CA ALA A 144 -0.39 4.70 -13.32
C ALA A 144 -1.90 4.97 -13.34
N PRO A 145 -2.52 5.30 -14.50
CA PRO A 145 -3.95 5.51 -14.59
C PRO A 145 -4.75 4.32 -14.01
N THR A 146 -5.79 4.62 -13.22
CA THR A 146 -6.56 3.62 -12.46
C THR A 146 -8.06 3.86 -12.47
N GLU A 147 -8.76 3.30 -13.47
CA GLU A 147 -10.23 3.32 -13.53
C GLU A 147 -10.86 2.60 -12.34
N ARG A 148 -10.20 1.53 -11.87
CA ARG A 148 -10.64 0.82 -10.67
C ARG A 148 -10.56 1.70 -9.43
N GLY A 149 -9.57 2.60 -9.34
CA GLY A 149 -9.46 3.55 -8.23
C GLY A 149 -10.63 4.53 -8.21
N ILE A 150 -10.99 5.09 -9.38
CA ILE A 150 -12.15 5.97 -9.54
C ILE A 150 -13.43 5.24 -9.15
N LYS A 151 -13.65 4.02 -9.67
CA LYS A 151 -14.82 3.20 -9.33
C LYS A 151 -14.94 3.01 -7.81
N HIS A 152 -13.86 2.66 -7.12
CA HIS A 152 -13.88 2.47 -5.66
C HIS A 152 -14.22 3.77 -4.92
N LEU A 153 -13.74 4.94 -5.36
CA LEU A 153 -14.13 6.23 -4.78
C LEU A 153 -15.63 6.51 -4.95
N CYS A 154 -16.19 6.25 -6.15
CA CYS A 154 -17.62 6.40 -6.39
C CYS A 154 -18.46 5.48 -5.48
N GLU A 155 -18.05 4.23 -5.32
CA GLU A 155 -18.75 3.29 -4.42
C GLU A 155 -18.60 3.68 -2.94
N LEU A 156 -17.49 4.29 -2.52
CA LEU A 156 -17.34 4.85 -1.17
C LEU A 156 -18.30 6.02 -0.94
N MET A 157 -18.48 6.90 -1.95
CA MET A 157 -19.48 7.98 -1.87
C MET A 157 -20.91 7.42 -1.73
N HIS A 158 -21.26 6.36 -2.46
CA HIS A 158 -22.56 5.69 -2.30
C HIS A 158 -22.70 5.09 -0.92
N ALA A 159 -21.67 4.42 -0.38
CA ALA A 159 -21.70 3.88 0.96
C ALA A 159 -21.89 4.98 2.03
N ALA A 160 -21.24 6.12 1.85
CA ALA A 160 -21.45 7.28 2.74
C ALA A 160 -22.89 7.81 2.68
N ALA A 161 -23.47 7.92 1.49
CA ALA A 161 -24.86 8.32 1.30
C ALA A 161 -25.86 7.33 1.91
N ASP A 162 -25.54 6.04 1.95
CA ASP A 162 -26.34 4.98 2.60
C ASP A 162 -26.17 4.93 4.13
N GLY A 163 -25.38 5.86 4.71
CA GLY A 163 -25.19 6.00 6.16
C GLY A 163 -24.08 5.15 6.75
N TYR A 164 -23.21 4.56 5.93
CA TYR A 164 -21.96 3.96 6.40
C TYR A 164 -20.89 5.04 6.56
N GLU A 165 -19.97 4.83 7.48
CA GLU A 165 -18.71 5.56 7.44
C GLU A 165 -17.85 5.02 6.31
N ALA A 166 -17.31 5.89 5.47
CA ALA A 166 -16.53 5.49 4.30
C ALA A 166 -15.12 6.08 4.37
N TYR A 167 -14.11 5.24 4.18
CA TYR A 167 -12.70 5.62 4.31
C TYR A 167 -11.90 5.20 3.09
N LEU A 168 -11.09 6.11 2.58
CA LEU A 168 -9.92 5.77 1.77
C LEU A 168 -8.69 5.86 2.67
N LEU A 169 -8.00 4.74 2.90
CA LEU A 169 -6.78 4.66 3.70
C LEU A 169 -5.56 4.51 2.78
N LEU A 170 -4.79 5.58 2.67
CA LEU A 170 -3.52 5.60 1.95
C LEU A 170 -2.41 5.14 2.91
N VAL A 171 -1.93 3.93 2.70
CA VAL A 171 -0.83 3.33 3.46
C VAL A 171 0.48 3.67 2.74
N ILE A 172 1.18 4.65 3.24
CA ILE A 172 2.46 5.11 2.68
C ILE A 172 3.54 4.15 3.17
N GLN A 173 4.06 3.34 2.26
CA GLN A 173 4.93 2.20 2.58
C GLN A 173 6.38 2.62 2.90
N MET A 174 6.55 3.79 3.51
CA MET A 174 7.82 4.37 3.94
C MET A 174 7.60 5.38 5.07
N LYS A 175 8.69 5.82 5.70
CA LYS A 175 8.73 6.87 6.74
C LYS A 175 9.19 8.21 6.15
N ASP A 176 9.10 9.26 6.96
CA ASP A 176 9.73 10.58 6.74
C ASP A 176 9.27 11.27 5.44
N VAL A 177 7.94 11.27 5.21
CA VAL A 177 7.31 12.01 4.11
C VAL A 177 6.64 13.28 4.63
N ARG A 178 6.51 14.29 3.75
CA ARG A 178 5.97 15.61 4.11
C ARG A 178 4.45 15.68 4.01
N TYR A 179 3.90 15.19 2.90
CA TYR A 179 2.47 15.13 2.63
C TYR A 179 2.17 14.22 1.45
N PHE A 180 0.90 13.83 1.36
CA PHE A 180 0.31 13.16 0.19
C PHE A 180 -0.44 14.17 -0.67
N GLU A 181 -0.34 14.03 -1.99
CA GLU A 181 -1.21 14.69 -2.97
C GLU A 181 -1.60 13.72 -4.11
N PRO A 182 -2.78 13.87 -4.73
CA PRO A 182 -3.14 13.05 -5.89
C PRO A 182 -2.21 13.35 -7.07
N ASN A 183 -1.81 12.30 -7.78
CA ASN A 183 -0.96 12.41 -8.96
C ASN A 183 -1.77 12.89 -10.18
N ARG A 184 -2.00 14.19 -10.26
CA ARG A 184 -2.80 14.81 -11.33
C ARG A 184 -2.10 14.76 -12.69
N GLU A 185 -0.76 14.64 -12.72
CA GLU A 185 -0.01 14.50 -13.98
C GLU A 185 -0.28 13.13 -14.62
N THR A 186 -0.39 12.09 -13.80
CA THR A 186 -0.64 10.71 -14.24
C THR A 186 -2.12 10.46 -14.51
N HIS A 187 -3.01 10.97 -13.62
CA HIS A 187 -4.44 10.73 -13.71
C HIS A 187 -5.25 11.88 -13.07
N PRO A 188 -5.48 12.98 -13.81
CA PRO A 188 -6.22 14.15 -13.33
C PRO A 188 -7.59 13.81 -12.74
N GLU A 189 -8.35 12.93 -13.42
CA GLU A 189 -9.69 12.52 -13.03
C GLU A 189 -9.71 11.81 -11.66
N PHE A 190 -8.66 11.04 -11.32
CA PHE A 190 -8.54 10.47 -9.97
C PHE A 190 -8.47 11.58 -8.91
N GLY A 191 -7.71 12.64 -9.16
CA GLY A 191 -7.58 13.78 -8.26
C GLY A 191 -8.88 14.55 -8.07
N GLU A 192 -9.66 14.73 -9.14
CA GLU A 192 -10.98 15.35 -9.11
C GLU A 192 -11.99 14.49 -8.35
N THR A 193 -12.01 13.17 -8.63
CA THR A 193 -12.88 12.23 -7.94
C THR A 193 -12.52 12.10 -6.45
N LEU A 194 -11.24 12.14 -6.11
CA LEU A 194 -10.78 12.10 -4.72
C LEU A 194 -11.28 13.32 -3.93
N LYS A 195 -11.21 14.52 -4.55
CA LYS A 195 -11.77 15.72 -3.94
C LYS A 195 -13.28 15.62 -3.79
N ALA A 196 -13.99 15.19 -4.83
CA ALA A 196 -15.44 15.01 -4.78
C ALA A 196 -15.85 13.99 -3.70
N ALA A 197 -15.07 12.92 -3.51
CA ALA A 197 -15.30 11.93 -2.47
C ALA A 197 -15.15 12.55 -1.06
N ALA A 198 -14.11 13.36 -0.84
CA ALA A 198 -13.95 14.08 0.42
C ALA A 198 -15.12 15.04 0.69
N ASP A 199 -15.54 15.81 -0.31
CA ASP A 199 -16.69 16.73 -0.22
C ASP A 199 -18.02 15.97 0.04
N ALA A 200 -18.15 14.72 -0.40
CA ALA A 200 -19.27 13.81 -0.15
C ALA A 200 -19.22 13.06 1.20
N GLY A 201 -18.23 13.35 2.06
CA GLY A 201 -18.11 12.78 3.39
C GLY A 201 -17.27 11.49 3.48
N VAL A 202 -16.54 11.12 2.44
CA VAL A 202 -15.54 10.05 2.52
C VAL A 202 -14.29 10.57 3.26
N HIS A 203 -13.88 9.89 4.30
CA HIS A 203 -12.67 10.22 5.05
C HIS A 203 -11.42 9.80 4.27
N ILE A 204 -10.63 10.77 3.83
CA ILE A 204 -9.36 10.51 3.14
C ILE A 204 -8.24 10.57 4.18
N LEU A 205 -7.67 9.42 4.48
CA LEU A 205 -6.62 9.27 5.50
C LEU A 205 -5.32 8.81 4.84
N ALA A 206 -4.21 9.38 5.26
CA ALA A 206 -2.88 8.95 4.87
C ALA A 206 -2.03 8.72 6.13
N TYR A 207 -1.36 7.58 6.18
CA TYR A 207 -0.46 7.22 7.28
C TYR A 207 0.84 6.67 6.72
N ASP A 208 1.94 7.09 7.32
CA ASP A 208 3.25 6.54 7.00
C ASP A 208 3.48 5.20 7.71
N CYS A 209 4.54 4.50 7.29
CA CYS A 209 4.90 3.22 7.87
C CYS A 209 6.35 3.17 8.32
N ALA A 210 6.59 2.67 9.53
CA ALA A 210 7.89 2.15 9.87
C ALA A 210 8.14 0.87 9.08
N VAL A 211 9.24 0.86 8.31
CA VAL A 211 9.67 -0.28 7.51
C VAL A 211 11.04 -0.73 7.99
N THR A 212 11.13 -1.99 8.35
CA THR A 212 12.38 -2.66 8.75
C THR A 212 12.71 -3.79 7.76
N GLU A 213 13.77 -4.52 8.01
CA GLU A 213 14.14 -5.67 7.19
C GLU A 213 13.09 -6.79 7.19
N ASP A 214 12.27 -6.86 8.24
CA ASP A 214 11.33 -7.95 8.47
C ASP A 214 9.92 -7.48 8.79
N SER A 215 9.63 -6.19 8.72
CA SER A 215 8.30 -5.69 9.08
C SER A 215 7.88 -4.41 8.37
N ILE A 216 6.56 -4.21 8.33
CA ILE A 216 5.91 -2.94 8.02
C ILE A 216 4.81 -2.68 9.04
N LYS A 217 4.77 -1.47 9.62
CA LYS A 217 3.78 -1.06 10.62
C LYS A 217 3.31 0.36 10.34
N ILE A 218 1.99 0.58 10.27
CA ILE A 218 1.40 1.91 10.17
C ILE A 218 1.71 2.70 11.44
N CYS A 219 2.13 3.96 11.28
CA CYS A 219 2.61 4.83 12.37
C CYS A 219 1.86 6.16 12.41
N ASP A 220 2.40 7.20 11.79
CA ASP A 220 1.95 8.57 11.99
C ASP A 220 1.06 9.08 10.85
N PRO A 221 0.08 9.97 11.14
CA PRO A 221 -0.72 10.58 10.11
C PRO A 221 0.12 11.50 9.23
N VAL A 222 -0.14 11.46 7.93
CA VAL A 222 0.51 12.31 6.93
C VAL A 222 -0.52 13.31 6.39
N PRO A 223 -0.18 14.61 6.29
CA PRO A 223 -1.08 15.61 5.72
C PRO A 223 -1.54 15.23 4.30
N VAL A 224 -2.83 15.36 4.02
CA VAL A 224 -3.43 15.15 2.70
C VAL A 224 -3.72 16.52 2.08
N ARG A 225 -3.24 16.76 0.86
CA ARG A 225 -3.51 17.96 0.06
C ARG A 225 -4.31 17.56 -1.18
N LEU A 226 -5.59 17.96 -1.25
CA LEU A 226 -6.50 17.66 -2.36
C LEU A 226 -6.57 18.79 -3.38
#